data_56d860f1f33e75d49220d706ff82ebf2
#
_entry.id   56d860f1f33e75d49220d706ff82ebf2
#
_cell.length_a   1.000
_cell.length_b   1.000
_cell.length_c   1.000
_cell.angle_alpha   90.00
_cell.angle_beta   90.00
_cell.angle_gamma   90.00
#
_symmetry.space_group_name_H-M   'P 1'
#
loop_
_entity.id
_entity.type
_entity.pdbx_description
1 polymer ?
#
loop_
_entity_poly.entity_id
_entity_poly.type
_entity_poly.pdbx_seq_one_letter_code
_entity_poly.pdbx_strand_id
1 'polypeptide(L)'
;MQFRTQIPIPKSNHVIDYNSRIVSIGSCFAENMGEKLGYFKFINTVNPFGIIFNPVSIEKLILRAINQIKFTEEDIFFHNERWHCFEVHSDWSNPSKEALLNNLNDLLQLTKKQLVASTHIIITYGTSWVYCDKHSHSIVANCHKVPQSQFDKEILSVSTIEQSIQNTIEIIRQVNTDATILFTVSPVRHSKDGFVENQRSKAHLISAIHQILNLKSQDLKYFPSYEIMMDELRDYR
;
A
#
# COMPACT_ATOMS: atom_id res chain seq x y z
N MET A 1 35.33 -17.80 5.33
CA MET A 1 34.66 -17.49 4.06
C MET A 1 33.20 -17.18 4.37
N GLN A 2 32.73 -15.98 4.08
CA GLN A 2 31.29 -15.66 4.18
C GLN A 2 30.62 -16.10 2.88
N PHE A 3 29.69 -17.04 2.98
CA PHE A 3 28.91 -17.55 1.84
C PHE A 3 27.58 -16.82 1.65
N ARG A 4 27.33 -15.77 2.44
CA ARG A 4 26.09 -14.99 2.44
C ARG A 4 26.42 -13.53 2.14
N THR A 5 25.72 -12.96 1.15
CA THR A 5 25.73 -11.52 0.92
C THR A 5 24.79 -10.88 1.93
N GLN A 6 25.27 -9.96 2.75
CA GLN A 6 24.41 -9.23 3.69
C GLN A 6 24.03 -7.89 3.08
N ILE A 7 22.75 -7.58 3.13
CA ILE A 7 22.22 -6.26 2.76
C ILE A 7 22.41 -5.35 3.98
N PRO A 8 23.19 -4.27 3.90
CA PRO A 8 23.40 -3.36 5.01
C PRO A 8 22.12 -2.59 5.32
N ILE A 9 21.62 -2.74 6.55
CA ILE A 9 20.49 -1.96 7.04
C ILE A 9 21.05 -0.87 7.96
N PRO A 10 21.00 0.42 7.57
CA PRO A 10 21.46 1.50 8.43
C PRO A 10 20.59 1.60 9.68
N LYS A 11 21.23 1.86 10.81
CA LYS A 11 20.52 2.06 12.08
C LYS A 11 19.65 3.31 12.00
N SER A 12 18.37 3.18 12.31
CA SER A 12 17.44 4.31 12.32
C SER A 12 17.58 5.12 13.61
N ASN A 13 17.47 6.45 13.52
CA ASN A 13 17.35 7.31 14.68
C ASN A 13 15.95 7.25 15.31
N HIS A 14 14.95 6.82 14.52
CA HIS A 14 13.57 6.59 14.96
C HIS A 14 13.34 5.08 15.02
N VAL A 15 13.55 4.51 16.20
CA VAL A 15 13.44 3.06 16.44
C VAL A 15 11.99 2.70 16.72
N ILE A 16 11.51 1.63 16.10
CA ILE A 16 10.22 1.04 16.46
C ILE A 16 10.39 0.29 17.79
N ASP A 17 9.60 0.66 18.78
CA ASP A 17 9.54 0.05 20.11
C ASP A 17 8.08 -0.27 20.49
N TYR A 18 7.85 -0.74 21.72
CA TYR A 18 6.52 -1.09 22.22
C TYR A 18 5.59 0.10 22.46
N ASN A 19 6.10 1.34 22.47
CA ASN A 19 5.30 2.56 22.55
C ASN A 19 4.95 3.10 21.16
N SER A 20 5.58 2.56 20.13
CA SER A 20 5.35 2.96 18.75
C SER A 20 3.95 2.56 18.29
N ARG A 21 3.25 3.49 17.64
CA ARG A 21 1.96 3.26 16.98
C ARG A 21 2.20 3.14 15.49
N ILE A 22 2.06 1.93 14.97
CA ILE A 22 2.40 1.61 13.60
C ILE A 22 1.13 1.51 12.77
N VAL A 23 1.11 2.18 11.61
CA VAL A 23 0.10 1.98 10.57
C VAL A 23 0.79 1.38 9.35
N SER A 24 0.39 0.19 8.94
CA SER A 24 0.93 -0.50 7.76
C SER A 24 -0.13 -0.58 6.67
N ILE A 25 0.19 -0.10 5.47
CA ILE A 25 -0.73 -0.10 4.32
C ILE A 25 0.02 -0.69 3.11
N GLY A 26 -0.65 -1.57 2.38
CA GLY A 26 -0.11 -2.07 1.12
C GLY A 26 -0.43 -3.53 0.80
N SER A 27 0.58 -4.23 0.29
CA SER A 27 0.45 -5.59 -0.21
C SER A 27 0.25 -6.64 0.89
N CYS A 28 0.02 -7.89 0.48
CA CYS A 28 -0.03 -9.04 1.40
C CYS A 28 1.26 -9.19 2.25
N PHE A 29 2.40 -8.67 1.80
CA PHE A 29 3.61 -8.63 2.62
C PHE A 29 3.41 -7.71 3.85
N ALA A 30 2.75 -6.55 3.69
CA ALA A 30 2.41 -5.68 4.82
C ALA A 30 1.52 -6.41 5.82
N GLU A 31 0.55 -7.19 5.35
CA GLU A 31 -0.34 -7.98 6.20
C GLU A 31 0.44 -9.02 7.02
N ASN A 32 1.26 -9.84 6.35
CA ASN A 32 2.09 -10.85 7.03
C ASN A 32 3.05 -10.23 8.06
N MET A 33 3.67 -9.08 7.74
CA MET A 33 4.54 -8.36 8.68
C MET A 33 3.75 -7.80 9.86
N GLY A 34 2.55 -7.27 9.59
CA GLY A 34 1.66 -6.77 10.61
C GLY A 34 1.17 -7.85 11.58
N GLU A 35 0.87 -9.05 11.08
CA GLU A 35 0.56 -10.20 11.93
C GLU A 35 1.73 -10.55 12.87
N LYS A 36 2.97 -10.52 12.36
CA LYS A 36 4.17 -10.72 13.19
C LYS A 36 4.33 -9.63 14.24
N LEU A 37 4.15 -8.36 13.88
CA LEU A 37 4.16 -7.25 14.84
C LEU A 37 3.09 -7.46 15.93
N GLY A 38 1.86 -7.83 15.56
CA GLY A 38 0.79 -8.16 16.50
C GLY A 38 1.12 -9.35 17.40
N TYR A 39 1.71 -10.41 16.85
CA TYR A 39 2.17 -11.56 17.62
C TYR A 39 3.18 -11.15 18.72
N PHE A 40 4.11 -10.26 18.38
CA PHE A 40 5.09 -9.70 19.32
C PHE A 40 4.55 -8.53 20.13
N LYS A 41 3.24 -8.27 20.11
CA LYS A 41 2.54 -7.26 20.94
C LYS A 41 2.89 -5.79 20.63
N PHE A 42 3.38 -5.50 19.42
CA PHE A 42 3.47 -4.12 18.97
C PHE A 42 2.08 -3.54 18.70
N ILE A 43 1.90 -2.25 18.95
CA ILE A 43 0.67 -1.54 18.63
C ILE A 43 0.67 -1.25 17.13
N ASN A 44 -0.11 -2.01 16.37
CA ASN A 44 -0.16 -1.82 14.92
C ASN A 44 -1.60 -1.90 14.37
N THR A 45 -1.82 -1.19 13.29
CA THR A 45 -2.99 -1.30 12.40
C THR A 45 -2.49 -1.69 11.02
N VAL A 46 -3.12 -2.68 10.42
CA VAL A 46 -2.68 -3.22 9.13
C VAL A 46 -3.84 -3.21 8.14
N ASN A 47 -3.57 -2.70 6.94
CA ASN A 47 -4.46 -2.75 5.79
C ASN A 47 -5.93 -2.46 6.14
N PRO A 48 -6.27 -1.29 6.68
CA PRO A 48 -7.65 -1.00 7.09
C PRO A 48 -8.65 -1.19 5.96
N PHE A 49 -8.27 -0.91 4.71
CA PHE A 49 -9.10 -1.14 3.51
C PHE A 49 -8.85 -2.49 2.82
N GLY A 50 -8.12 -3.40 3.50
CA GLY A 50 -7.62 -4.65 2.94
C GLY A 50 -6.36 -4.46 2.09
N ILE A 51 -5.93 -5.52 1.42
CA ILE A 51 -4.69 -5.55 0.64
C ILE A 51 -4.81 -4.67 -0.61
N ILE A 52 -3.92 -3.68 -0.73
CA ILE A 52 -3.82 -2.79 -1.89
C ILE A 52 -2.38 -2.82 -2.41
N PHE A 53 -2.18 -2.98 -3.72
CA PHE A 53 -0.86 -3.25 -4.27
C PHE A 53 -0.16 -2.04 -4.89
N ASN A 54 -0.89 -1.11 -5.48
CA ASN A 54 -0.33 -0.05 -6.31
C ASN A 54 -0.35 1.32 -5.61
N PRO A 55 0.62 2.20 -5.95
CA PRO A 55 0.76 3.51 -5.31
C PRO A 55 -0.48 4.40 -5.43
N VAL A 56 -1.08 4.49 -6.62
CA VAL A 56 -2.20 5.40 -6.90
C VAL A 56 -3.45 5.04 -6.08
N SER A 57 -3.74 3.75 -5.94
CA SER A 57 -4.87 3.30 -5.11
C SER A 57 -4.62 3.55 -3.62
N ILE A 58 -3.37 3.39 -3.14
CA ILE A 58 -3.00 3.71 -1.75
C ILE A 58 -3.12 5.21 -1.49
N GLU A 59 -2.60 6.06 -2.39
CA GLU A 59 -2.75 7.51 -2.34
C GLU A 59 -4.23 7.91 -2.21
N LYS A 60 -5.09 7.38 -3.10
CA LYS A 60 -6.52 7.70 -3.13
C LYS A 60 -7.22 7.39 -1.81
N LEU A 61 -6.92 6.24 -1.20
CA LEU A 61 -7.51 5.84 0.08
C LEU A 61 -7.01 6.71 1.25
N ILE A 62 -5.72 7.04 1.27
CA ILE A 62 -5.16 7.94 2.28
C ILE A 62 -5.78 9.34 2.15
N LEU A 63 -5.93 9.84 0.91
CA LEU A 63 -6.59 11.11 0.62
C LEU A 63 -8.04 11.11 1.12
N ARG A 64 -8.84 10.07 0.78
CA ARG A 64 -10.22 9.93 1.28
C ARG A 64 -10.27 9.91 2.80
N ALA A 65 -9.40 9.13 3.44
CA ALA A 65 -9.38 9.01 4.89
C ALA A 65 -9.04 10.34 5.57
N ILE A 66 -7.99 11.03 5.14
CA ILE A 66 -7.55 12.29 5.77
C ILE A 66 -8.58 13.40 5.55
N ASN A 67 -9.09 13.55 4.34
CA ASN A 67 -10.06 14.59 3.99
C ASN A 67 -11.51 14.20 4.29
N GLN A 68 -11.75 13.00 4.82
CA GLN A 68 -13.09 12.47 5.14
C GLN A 68 -14.04 12.52 3.93
N ILE A 69 -13.54 12.21 2.72
CA ILE A 69 -14.33 12.10 1.51
C ILE A 69 -15.13 10.81 1.57
N LYS A 70 -16.40 10.91 1.91
CA LYS A 70 -17.27 9.75 2.11
C LYS A 70 -17.46 8.93 0.85
N PHE A 71 -17.59 7.62 1.05
CA PHE A 71 -18.09 6.72 0.02
C PHE A 71 -19.61 6.91 -0.13
N THR A 72 -20.07 6.97 -1.35
CA THR A 72 -21.46 7.16 -1.74
C THR A 72 -21.95 5.99 -2.58
N GLU A 73 -23.22 6.02 -2.99
CA GLU A 73 -23.78 5.01 -3.89
C GLU A 73 -23.08 4.97 -5.25
N GLU A 74 -22.48 6.07 -5.68
CA GLU A 74 -21.73 6.18 -6.94
C GLU A 74 -20.38 5.46 -6.90
N ASP A 75 -19.84 5.22 -5.69
CA ASP A 75 -18.56 4.54 -5.50
C ASP A 75 -18.69 3.00 -5.44
N ILE A 76 -19.91 2.48 -5.43
CA ILE A 76 -20.19 1.06 -5.25
C ILE A 76 -20.99 0.47 -6.40
N PHE A 77 -20.85 -0.83 -6.62
CA PHE A 77 -21.58 -1.56 -7.66
C PHE A 77 -21.99 -2.96 -7.18
N PHE A 78 -23.05 -3.51 -7.80
CA PHE A 78 -23.55 -4.85 -7.47
C PHE A 78 -23.01 -5.86 -8.48
N HIS A 79 -22.38 -6.93 -7.99
CA HIS A 79 -21.86 -8.00 -8.81
C HIS A 79 -21.80 -9.29 -7.99
N ASN A 80 -22.13 -10.45 -8.61
CA ASN A 80 -22.11 -11.76 -7.95
C ASN A 80 -22.77 -11.73 -6.54
N GLU A 81 -24.00 -11.22 -6.48
CA GLU A 81 -24.85 -11.19 -5.27
C GLU A 81 -24.29 -10.35 -4.09
N ARG A 82 -23.31 -9.51 -4.34
CA ARG A 82 -22.72 -8.61 -3.35
C ARG A 82 -22.48 -7.22 -3.89
N TRP A 83 -22.45 -6.24 -2.99
CA TRP A 83 -21.99 -4.89 -3.26
C TRP A 83 -20.48 -4.81 -3.08
N HIS A 84 -19.82 -4.11 -3.97
CA HIS A 84 -18.38 -3.96 -4.04
C HIS A 84 -18.00 -2.49 -4.22
N CYS A 85 -16.74 -2.15 -3.90
CA CYS A 85 -16.13 -0.86 -4.22
C CYS A 85 -14.76 -1.12 -4.87
N PHE A 86 -14.52 -0.56 -6.04
CA PHE A 86 -13.25 -0.74 -6.77
C PHE A 86 -12.02 -0.20 -6.05
N GLU A 87 -12.21 0.66 -5.05
CA GLU A 87 -11.10 1.27 -4.30
C GLU A 87 -10.59 0.41 -3.14
N VAL A 88 -11.33 -0.62 -2.71
CA VAL A 88 -10.99 -1.44 -1.54
C VAL A 88 -10.87 -2.92 -1.87
N HIS A 89 -10.29 -3.70 -0.96
CA HIS A 89 -10.19 -5.16 -1.12
C HIS A 89 -11.56 -5.83 -1.04
N SER A 90 -11.68 -7.01 -1.67
CA SER A 90 -12.92 -7.78 -1.73
C SER A 90 -13.44 -8.28 -0.37
N ASP A 91 -12.61 -8.28 0.67
CA ASP A 91 -13.02 -8.64 2.02
C ASP A 91 -14.10 -7.69 2.58
N TRP A 92 -14.14 -6.46 2.08
CA TRP A 92 -15.16 -5.47 2.44
C TRP A 92 -16.46 -5.63 1.69
N SER A 93 -16.53 -6.49 0.66
CA SER A 93 -17.76 -6.73 -0.10
C SER A 93 -18.89 -7.26 0.77
N ASN A 94 -20.10 -6.71 0.60
CA ASN A 94 -21.24 -6.99 1.51
C ASN A 94 -22.53 -7.27 0.72
N PRO A 95 -23.38 -8.20 1.14
CA PRO A 95 -24.69 -8.39 0.54
C PRO A 95 -25.62 -7.16 0.70
N SER A 96 -25.44 -6.37 1.77
CA SER A 96 -26.20 -5.15 2.01
C SER A 96 -25.43 -3.92 1.55
N LYS A 97 -26.06 -3.10 0.71
CA LYS A 97 -25.58 -1.82 0.24
C LYS A 97 -25.27 -0.85 1.38
N GLU A 98 -26.23 -0.71 2.29
CA GLU A 98 -26.12 0.18 3.44
C GLU A 98 -24.97 -0.25 4.37
N ALA A 99 -24.85 -1.57 4.64
CA ALA A 99 -23.79 -2.08 5.49
C ALA A 99 -22.40 -1.83 4.87
N LEU A 100 -22.26 -2.00 3.55
CA LEU A 100 -21.01 -1.68 2.86
C LEU A 100 -20.65 -0.19 3.04
N LEU A 101 -21.57 0.72 2.73
CA LEU A 101 -21.33 2.16 2.82
C LEU A 101 -21.02 2.61 4.25
N ASN A 102 -21.77 2.11 5.24
CA ASN A 102 -21.52 2.43 6.64
C ASN A 102 -20.13 1.94 7.08
N ASN A 103 -19.79 0.69 6.77
CA ASN A 103 -18.49 0.12 7.13
C ASN A 103 -17.33 0.91 6.48
N LEU A 104 -17.43 1.24 5.18
CA LEU A 104 -16.39 2.00 4.50
C LEU A 104 -16.22 3.41 5.08
N ASN A 105 -17.31 4.07 5.42
CA ASN A 105 -17.28 5.41 6.00
C ASN A 105 -16.76 5.40 7.46
N ASP A 106 -17.07 4.38 8.24
CA ASP A 106 -16.49 4.19 9.57
C ASP A 106 -14.99 3.93 9.50
N LEU A 107 -14.55 3.16 8.49
CA LEU A 107 -13.13 2.93 8.23
C LEU A 107 -12.37 4.21 7.88
N LEU A 108 -12.96 5.14 7.13
CA LEU A 108 -12.33 6.43 6.85
C LEU A 108 -12.03 7.19 8.14
N GLN A 109 -13.00 7.24 9.07
CA GLN A 109 -12.82 7.92 10.35
C GLN A 109 -11.76 7.23 11.21
N LEU A 110 -11.79 5.89 11.28
CA LEU A 110 -10.82 5.12 12.05
C LEU A 110 -9.41 5.30 11.48
N THR A 111 -9.26 5.18 10.16
CA THR A 111 -7.96 5.33 9.48
C THR A 111 -7.37 6.72 9.68
N LYS A 112 -8.19 7.78 9.61
CA LYS A 112 -7.72 9.14 9.93
C LYS A 112 -7.18 9.22 11.34
N LYS A 113 -7.93 8.72 12.34
CA LYS A 113 -7.49 8.73 13.75
C LYS A 113 -6.17 7.98 13.93
N GLN A 114 -6.01 6.85 13.24
CA GLN A 114 -4.79 6.04 13.29
C GLN A 114 -3.61 6.75 12.64
N LEU A 115 -3.78 7.37 11.46
CA LEU A 115 -2.73 8.11 10.78
C LEU A 115 -2.28 9.33 11.60
N VAL A 116 -3.21 10.07 12.20
CA VAL A 116 -2.90 11.21 13.08
C VAL A 116 -2.10 10.80 14.31
N ALA A 117 -2.45 9.64 14.90
CA ALA A 117 -1.81 9.17 16.13
C ALA A 117 -0.54 8.32 15.90
N SER A 118 -0.21 7.99 14.65
CA SER A 118 0.90 7.10 14.34
C SER A 118 2.27 7.75 14.57
N THR A 119 3.23 6.95 15.05
CA THR A 119 4.66 7.31 15.10
C THR A 119 5.38 6.82 13.84
N HIS A 120 4.89 5.72 13.26
CA HIS A 120 5.45 5.11 12.07
C HIS A 120 4.33 4.73 11.09
N ILE A 121 4.51 5.10 9.83
CA ILE A 121 3.63 4.71 8.74
C ILE A 121 4.47 3.88 7.76
N ILE A 122 4.11 2.62 7.57
CA ILE A 122 4.81 1.69 6.68
C ILE A 122 3.97 1.51 5.42
N ILE A 123 4.50 1.90 4.26
CA ILE A 123 3.83 1.76 2.98
C ILE A 123 4.56 0.72 2.14
N THR A 124 3.86 -0.39 1.83
CA THR A 124 4.43 -1.52 1.10
C THR A 124 3.82 -1.62 -0.30
N TYR A 125 4.54 -1.17 -1.30
CA TYR A 125 4.09 -1.30 -2.68
C TYR A 125 4.32 -2.72 -3.23
N GLY A 126 3.30 -3.28 -3.88
CA GLY A 126 3.34 -4.62 -4.45
C GLY A 126 3.71 -4.64 -5.93
N THR A 127 3.09 -3.77 -6.70
CA THR A 127 3.24 -3.72 -8.16
C THR A 127 2.99 -2.33 -8.71
N SER A 128 3.64 -2.02 -9.85
CA SER A 128 3.31 -0.86 -10.67
C SER A 128 2.32 -1.20 -11.81
N TRP A 129 1.94 -2.48 -11.96
CA TRP A 129 0.85 -2.87 -12.83
C TRP A 129 -0.49 -2.50 -12.20
N VAL A 130 -1.34 -1.83 -12.97
CA VAL A 130 -2.68 -1.40 -12.56
C VAL A 130 -3.72 -1.85 -13.58
N TYR A 131 -4.95 -1.92 -13.11
CA TYR A 131 -6.13 -2.08 -13.95
C TYR A 131 -6.91 -0.77 -13.95
N CYS A 132 -7.23 -0.29 -15.16
CA CYS A 132 -8.03 0.89 -15.38
C CYS A 132 -9.42 0.45 -15.87
N ASP A 133 -10.47 0.82 -15.16
CA ASP A 133 -11.83 0.54 -15.60
C ASP A 133 -12.15 1.36 -16.85
N LYS A 134 -12.60 0.69 -17.92
CA LYS A 134 -12.87 1.32 -19.23
C LYS A 134 -14.04 2.30 -19.22
N HIS A 135 -14.94 2.15 -18.26
CA HIS A 135 -16.11 3.01 -18.17
C HIS A 135 -15.78 4.32 -17.44
N SER A 136 -15.17 4.23 -16.28
CA SER A 136 -14.83 5.40 -15.47
C SER A 136 -13.44 5.99 -15.75
N HIS A 137 -12.61 5.29 -16.54
CA HIS A 137 -11.21 5.62 -16.80
C HIS A 137 -10.37 5.76 -15.50
N SER A 138 -10.81 5.09 -14.43
CA SER A 138 -10.17 5.15 -13.13
C SER A 138 -9.37 3.90 -12.82
N ILE A 139 -8.20 4.08 -12.18
CA ILE A 139 -7.42 2.96 -11.66
C ILE A 139 -8.17 2.33 -10.49
N VAL A 140 -8.30 1.00 -10.52
CA VAL A 140 -8.97 0.22 -9.50
C VAL A 140 -7.96 -0.50 -8.61
N ALA A 141 -8.27 -0.61 -7.33
CA ALA A 141 -7.48 -1.37 -6.37
C ALA A 141 -7.77 -2.88 -6.47
N ASN A 142 -9.02 -3.24 -6.77
CA ASN A 142 -9.46 -4.62 -6.90
C ASN A 142 -10.55 -4.74 -7.98
N CYS A 143 -10.43 -5.72 -8.87
CA CYS A 143 -11.40 -5.95 -9.94
C CYS A 143 -12.64 -6.75 -9.49
N HIS A 144 -12.70 -7.25 -8.27
CA HIS A 144 -13.84 -8.00 -7.68
C HIS A 144 -14.40 -9.12 -8.56
N LYS A 145 -13.53 -9.81 -9.31
CA LYS A 145 -13.91 -10.87 -10.28
C LYS A 145 -14.82 -10.39 -11.43
N VAL A 146 -14.95 -9.10 -11.63
CA VAL A 146 -15.54 -8.53 -12.84
C VAL A 146 -14.72 -8.97 -14.06
N PRO A 147 -15.34 -9.30 -15.21
CA PRO A 147 -14.61 -9.76 -16.38
C PRO A 147 -13.45 -8.86 -16.78
N GLN A 148 -12.29 -9.44 -17.06
CA GLN A 148 -11.09 -8.68 -17.41
C GLN A 148 -11.24 -7.81 -18.66
N SER A 149 -12.17 -8.14 -19.55
CA SER A 149 -12.50 -7.34 -20.74
C SER A 149 -13.00 -5.93 -20.40
N GLN A 150 -13.44 -5.70 -19.17
CA GLN A 150 -13.88 -4.36 -18.69
C GLN A 150 -12.71 -3.48 -18.26
N PHE A 151 -11.52 -4.01 -18.17
CA PHE A 151 -10.35 -3.26 -17.71
C PHE A 151 -9.26 -3.22 -18.78
N ASP A 152 -8.53 -2.13 -18.82
CA ASP A 152 -7.22 -2.05 -19.46
C ASP A 152 -6.14 -2.26 -18.40
N LYS A 153 -5.13 -3.06 -18.76
CA LYS A 153 -4.00 -3.30 -17.88
C LYS A 153 -2.80 -2.50 -18.36
N GLU A 154 -2.24 -1.70 -17.51
CA GLU A 154 -1.09 -0.85 -17.84
C GLU A 154 -0.03 -0.85 -16.71
N ILE A 155 1.19 -0.47 -17.06
CA ILE A 155 2.25 -0.26 -16.09
C ILE A 155 2.42 1.24 -15.83
N LEU A 156 2.35 1.64 -14.57
CA LEU A 156 2.63 3.03 -14.19
C LEU A 156 4.06 3.42 -14.53
N SER A 157 4.23 4.62 -15.07
CA SER A 157 5.55 5.20 -15.27
C SER A 157 6.23 5.53 -13.94
N VAL A 158 7.55 5.62 -13.93
CA VAL A 158 8.30 6.04 -12.73
C VAL A 158 7.82 7.41 -12.26
N SER A 159 7.61 8.36 -13.19
CA SER A 159 7.13 9.72 -12.86
C SER A 159 5.72 9.74 -12.26
N THR A 160 4.82 8.88 -12.74
CA THR A 160 3.47 8.75 -12.14
C THR A 160 3.55 8.22 -10.72
N ILE A 161 4.42 7.24 -10.48
CA ILE A 161 4.64 6.69 -9.14
C ILE A 161 5.27 7.73 -8.21
N GLU A 162 6.26 8.48 -8.68
CA GLU A 162 6.88 9.59 -7.92
C GLU A 162 5.84 10.61 -7.47
N GLN A 163 5.00 11.05 -8.42
CA GLN A 163 3.95 12.02 -8.09
C GLN A 163 3.00 11.46 -7.05
N SER A 164 2.60 10.19 -7.19
CA SER A 164 1.73 9.53 -6.22
C SER A 164 2.37 9.41 -4.83
N ILE A 165 3.66 9.07 -4.76
CA ILE A 165 4.40 9.02 -3.50
C ILE A 165 4.47 10.42 -2.87
N GLN A 166 4.78 11.44 -3.67
CA GLN A 166 4.86 12.81 -3.20
C GLN A 166 3.53 13.30 -2.63
N ASN A 167 2.44 13.10 -3.38
CA ASN A 167 1.09 13.44 -2.92
C ASN A 167 0.75 12.72 -1.61
N THR A 168 1.06 11.42 -1.52
CA THR A 168 0.83 10.62 -0.31
C THR A 168 1.55 11.22 0.90
N ILE A 169 2.83 11.59 0.74
CA ILE A 169 3.61 12.24 1.80
C ILE A 169 2.97 13.57 2.19
N GLU A 170 2.65 14.40 1.23
CA GLU A 170 2.07 15.74 1.48
C GLU A 170 0.73 15.65 2.20
N ILE A 171 -0.13 14.71 1.81
CA ILE A 171 -1.43 14.48 2.46
C ILE A 171 -1.23 14.00 3.90
N ILE A 172 -0.31 13.07 4.16
CA ILE A 172 0.00 12.60 5.52
C ILE A 172 0.52 13.76 6.37
N ARG A 173 1.43 14.58 5.83
CA ARG A 173 2.04 15.71 6.53
C ARG A 173 1.06 16.83 6.92
N GLN A 174 -0.10 16.91 6.26
CA GLN A 174 -1.17 17.83 6.67
C GLN A 174 -1.73 17.51 8.06
N VAL A 175 -1.67 16.26 8.51
CA VAL A 175 -2.27 15.81 9.77
C VAL A 175 -1.27 15.20 10.74
N ASN A 176 -0.08 14.81 10.27
CA ASN A 176 0.97 14.23 11.10
C ASN A 176 2.35 14.59 10.53
N THR A 177 2.97 15.62 11.11
CA THR A 177 4.30 16.11 10.71
C THR A 177 5.44 15.25 11.21
N ASP A 178 5.23 14.51 12.30
CA ASP A 178 6.29 13.86 13.09
C ASP A 178 6.46 12.37 12.78
N ALA A 179 5.46 11.75 12.14
CA ALA A 179 5.54 10.33 11.81
C ALA A 179 6.71 10.02 10.88
N THR A 180 7.47 8.99 11.19
CA THR A 180 8.41 8.39 10.24
C THR A 180 7.63 7.62 9.17
N ILE A 181 7.81 7.97 7.90
CA ILE A 181 7.22 7.24 6.78
C ILE A 181 8.27 6.29 6.20
N LEU A 182 7.99 4.99 6.26
CA LEU A 182 8.86 3.92 5.80
C LEU A 182 8.27 3.30 4.53
N PHE A 183 8.94 3.48 3.41
CA PHE A 183 8.60 2.81 2.16
C PHE A 183 9.34 1.48 2.03
N THR A 184 8.66 0.51 1.44
CA THR A 184 9.29 -0.77 1.07
C THR A 184 8.59 -1.36 -0.16
N VAL A 185 9.32 -2.19 -0.90
CA VAL A 185 8.78 -2.93 -2.04
C VAL A 185 8.59 -4.39 -1.64
N SER A 186 7.38 -4.89 -1.81
CA SER A 186 7.04 -6.27 -1.50
C SER A 186 7.95 -7.26 -2.23
N PRO A 187 8.55 -8.23 -1.54
CA PRO A 187 9.33 -9.29 -2.16
C PRO A 187 8.45 -10.33 -2.88
N VAL A 188 7.14 -10.31 -2.65
CA VAL A 188 6.22 -11.26 -3.28
C VAL A 188 6.14 -11.00 -4.78
N ARG A 189 6.33 -12.06 -5.58
CA ARG A 189 6.28 -11.99 -7.04
C ARG A 189 4.85 -12.06 -7.55
N HIS A 190 4.55 -11.21 -8.51
CA HIS A 190 3.32 -11.28 -9.31
C HIS A 190 3.56 -12.18 -10.54
N SER A 191 3.69 -13.49 -10.31
CA SER A 191 4.10 -14.47 -11.33
C SER A 191 3.13 -14.59 -12.53
N LYS A 192 1.86 -14.18 -12.36
CA LYS A 192 0.88 -14.13 -13.46
C LYS A 192 1.29 -13.15 -14.57
N ASP A 193 2.08 -12.13 -14.25
CA ASP A 193 2.57 -11.14 -15.21
C ASP A 193 3.82 -11.63 -15.95
N GLY A 194 4.43 -12.72 -15.48
CA GLY A 194 5.72 -13.21 -15.94
C GLY A 194 6.88 -12.58 -15.17
N PHE A 195 8.02 -13.26 -15.16
CA PHE A 195 9.19 -12.84 -14.36
C PHE A 195 9.77 -11.51 -14.84
N VAL A 196 9.84 -11.28 -16.16
CA VAL A 196 10.38 -10.05 -16.74
C VAL A 196 9.50 -8.85 -16.37
N GLU A 197 8.18 -8.99 -16.53
CA GLU A 197 7.23 -7.92 -16.23
C GLU A 197 7.11 -7.66 -14.72
N ASN A 198 7.24 -8.70 -13.89
CA ASN A 198 7.35 -8.52 -12.45
C ASN A 198 8.60 -7.71 -12.09
N GLN A 199 9.78 -8.06 -12.65
CA GLN A 199 11.02 -7.35 -12.38
C GLN A 199 10.95 -5.89 -12.85
N ARG A 200 10.39 -5.64 -14.03
CA ARG A 200 10.15 -4.30 -14.55
C ARG A 200 9.27 -3.48 -13.62
N SER A 201 8.19 -4.08 -13.12
CA SER A 201 7.28 -3.46 -12.17
C SER A 201 8.00 -3.07 -10.87
N LYS A 202 8.81 -3.97 -10.30
CA LYS A 202 9.58 -3.68 -9.08
C LYS A 202 10.63 -2.58 -9.31
N ALA A 203 11.29 -2.59 -10.46
CA ALA A 203 12.27 -1.57 -10.84
C ALA A 203 11.66 -0.16 -10.90
N HIS A 204 10.43 -0.02 -11.45
CA HIS A 204 9.72 1.26 -11.46
C HIS A 204 9.43 1.75 -10.03
N LEU A 205 8.96 0.86 -9.13
CA LEU A 205 8.68 1.21 -7.73
C LEU A 205 9.94 1.64 -6.99
N ILE A 206 11.02 0.86 -7.09
CA ILE A 206 12.30 1.15 -6.42
C ILE A 206 12.85 2.48 -6.91
N SER A 207 12.89 2.69 -8.24
CA SER A 207 13.40 3.94 -8.83
C SER A 207 12.63 5.15 -8.32
N ALA A 208 11.30 5.11 -8.35
CA ALA A 208 10.46 6.21 -7.90
C ALA A 208 10.65 6.52 -6.41
N ILE A 209 10.70 5.50 -5.55
CA ILE A 209 10.92 5.68 -4.12
C ILE A 209 12.28 6.38 -3.89
N HIS A 210 13.35 5.91 -4.51
CA HIS A 210 14.68 6.47 -4.30
C HIS A 210 14.83 7.88 -4.84
N GLN A 211 14.16 8.25 -5.92
CA GLN A 211 14.14 9.63 -6.41
C GLN A 211 13.52 10.57 -5.37
N ILE A 212 12.40 10.18 -4.74
CA ILE A 212 11.78 10.97 -3.66
C ILE A 212 12.68 11.06 -2.42
N LEU A 213 13.32 9.97 -2.01
CA LEU A 213 14.20 9.96 -0.85
C LEU A 213 15.41 10.88 -1.02
N ASN A 214 15.94 11.00 -2.24
CA ASN A 214 17.07 11.89 -2.56
C ASN A 214 16.70 13.38 -2.46
N LEU A 215 15.43 13.72 -2.57
CA LEU A 215 14.95 15.10 -2.57
C LEU A 215 14.48 15.60 -1.20
N LYS A 216 14.26 14.72 -0.21
CA LYS A 216 13.52 15.06 1.01
C LYS A 216 14.11 14.48 2.31
N SER A 217 13.59 14.97 3.39
CA SER A 217 13.97 15.01 4.79
C SER A 217 14.29 13.68 5.49
N GLN A 218 14.85 13.82 6.72
CA GLN A 218 15.33 12.75 7.62
C GLN A 218 14.25 11.74 8.05
N ASP A 219 12.96 12.04 7.88
CA ASP A 219 11.84 11.21 8.36
C ASP A 219 11.25 10.28 7.29
N LEU A 220 11.81 10.30 6.07
CA LEU A 220 11.49 9.36 5.02
C LEU A 220 12.57 8.27 4.98
N LYS A 221 12.15 7.01 4.99
CA LYS A 221 13.04 5.85 5.03
C LYS A 221 12.65 4.83 3.96
N TYR A 222 13.63 4.04 3.54
CA TYR A 222 13.42 2.85 2.74
C TYR A 222 13.88 1.60 3.51
N PHE A 223 13.06 0.57 3.51
CA PHE A 223 13.44 -0.74 4.01
C PHE A 223 13.60 -1.71 2.83
N PRO A 224 14.78 -2.31 2.62
CA PRO A 224 15.10 -3.08 1.43
C PRO A 224 14.56 -4.52 1.51
N SER A 225 13.24 -4.70 1.71
CA SER A 225 12.65 -6.04 1.85
C SER A 225 12.77 -6.86 0.56
N TYR A 226 12.65 -6.21 -0.59
CA TYR A 226 12.81 -6.86 -1.89
C TYR A 226 14.24 -7.35 -2.08
N GLU A 227 15.23 -6.50 -1.84
CA GLU A 227 16.65 -6.79 -1.99
C GLU A 227 17.10 -7.88 -1.00
N ILE A 228 16.65 -7.81 0.24
CA ILE A 228 16.93 -8.86 1.24
C ILE A 228 16.45 -10.22 0.74
N MET A 229 15.22 -10.30 0.23
CA MET A 229 14.68 -11.56 -0.24
C MET A 229 15.39 -12.07 -1.50
N MET A 230 15.67 -11.19 -2.48
CA MET A 230 16.24 -11.61 -3.76
C MET A 230 17.73 -11.88 -3.68
N ASP A 231 18.48 -11.07 -2.94
CA ASP A 231 19.96 -11.12 -2.93
C ASP A 231 20.51 -11.83 -1.69
N GLU A 232 20.06 -11.45 -0.47
CA GLU A 232 20.61 -12.05 0.76
C GLU A 232 20.05 -13.45 1.03
N LEU A 233 18.73 -13.62 0.93
CA LEU A 233 18.04 -14.89 1.16
C LEU A 233 17.95 -15.75 -0.10
N ARG A 234 18.46 -15.28 -1.21
CA ARG A 234 18.48 -15.98 -2.50
C ARG A 234 17.17 -16.64 -2.84
N ASP A 235 16.12 -15.82 -2.79
CA ASP A 235 14.83 -16.23 -3.30
C ASP A 235 14.18 -17.38 -2.52
N TYR A 236 14.02 -17.22 -1.24
CA TYR A 236 13.35 -18.19 -0.35
C TYR A 236 14.13 -19.50 -0.09
N ARG A 237 15.44 -19.53 -0.24
CA ARG A 237 16.29 -20.71 0.07
C ARG A 237 16.95 -20.64 1.42
#